data_6c95a8ccc809fb97a312e2a1ac1a4244
#
_entry.id   6c95a8ccc809fb97a312e2a1ac1a4244
#
_cell.length_a   1.000
_cell.length_b   1.000
_cell.length_c   1.000
_cell.angle_alpha   90.00
_cell.angle_beta   90.00
_cell.angle_gamma   90.00
#
_symmetry.space_group_name_H-M   'P 1'
#
loop_
_entity.id
_entity.type
_entity.pdbx_description
1 polymer ?
#
loop_
_entity_poly.entity_id
_entity_poly.type
_entity_poly.pdbx_seq_one_letter_code
_entity_poly.pdbx_strand_id
1 'polypeptide(L)'
;MTRRTIAGPCLVAALAAAGCVYEVETPNLKDQDVRLTFLHTSDVHSRILPYDHDPLYTEEQLGLLSGRGPYGGIARMAHIVKRERAKAARSLWLDSGDLFQGAPIFNLFKGEPEVRAMTKAGLDAMALGNHEFDWGPVNVLDQFTWWADFPLLAANYQFEKEGVPFAAQFDALVKPFVVFNVDGLKIGVIGMGNLSSLNSLEDGGNELGILTLDTLQTIQDYVNLLRDEVDLVVLLDHLGLTEDEVIARNICGLDLILGGHHHVALNPPKLIEYKPDEKYLSSEKDPDAELLVVDPGAPDGGEDDDNMDEEDEEAAAMDPPRGLGHCPAEDRRTTLLAHPNAFAKFVARLDVVVRDKRIVAHKFELFPIDNTVPEDPDTLFVLEDYREIMTQTLLLDRVVTYATEPLRRFGDGGGDSPLGNLVAEAMQYRRFIETEFCVTNSLGIRTDILEGPITYEQMYNVMPFENTITTMTLSGLEVQELFDFATRSSASRGCNSQIQVSGMSFTMNCRTGKAEDIKIGGVALATDGAYDMCTNNYMAWGGSGFRVLKRNTTKFDTGIPIREAVIAYVRELPELPACYDEKTPLDQCKAGYAVADGRIQTKF
;
A
#
# COMPACT_ATOMS: atom_id res chain seq x y z
N MET A 1 -8.51 79.10 -31.35
CA MET A 1 -8.60 80.29 -30.48
C MET A 1 -9.48 79.94 -29.33
N THR A 2 -8.98 80.23 -28.09
CA THR A 2 -9.62 80.26 -26.77
C THR A 2 -10.07 78.92 -26.17
N ARG A 3 -9.17 78.39 -25.32
CA ARG A 3 -9.44 77.47 -24.26
C ARG A 3 -10.34 78.12 -23.19
N ARG A 4 -11.36 77.39 -22.73
CA ARG A 4 -12.01 77.67 -21.44
C ARG A 4 -11.89 76.43 -20.56
N THR A 5 -11.07 76.54 -19.53
CA THR A 5 -10.98 75.69 -18.35
C THR A 5 -12.21 75.91 -17.48
N ILE A 6 -12.91 74.83 -17.17
CA ILE A 6 -13.92 74.84 -16.09
C ILE A 6 -13.45 73.80 -15.06
N ALA A 7 -12.97 74.29 -13.92
CA ALA A 7 -12.72 73.51 -12.75
C ALA A 7 -14.07 73.24 -12.07
N GLY A 8 -14.44 71.96 -11.89
CA GLY A 8 -15.53 71.52 -11.06
C GLY A 8 -14.99 70.65 -9.92
N PRO A 9 -15.56 70.74 -8.73
CA PRO A 9 -15.02 70.06 -7.55
C PRO A 9 -15.25 68.56 -7.64
N CYS A 10 -14.19 67.78 -7.38
CA CYS A 10 -14.27 66.36 -7.14
C CYS A 10 -15.04 66.10 -5.85
N LEU A 11 -16.22 65.57 -5.98
CA LEU A 11 -16.96 64.94 -4.86
C LEU A 11 -16.45 63.50 -4.75
N VAL A 12 -15.62 63.22 -3.74
CA VAL A 12 -15.24 61.85 -3.35
C VAL A 12 -16.42 61.23 -2.63
N ALA A 13 -17.25 60.48 -3.36
CA ALA A 13 -18.25 59.61 -2.72
C ALA A 13 -17.51 58.36 -2.22
N ALA A 14 -17.32 58.24 -0.90
CA ALA A 14 -16.92 57.01 -0.25
C ALA A 14 -18.09 56.02 -0.41
N LEU A 15 -17.96 55.08 -1.38
CA LEU A 15 -18.77 53.86 -1.40
C LEU A 15 -18.32 53.00 -0.23
N ALA A 16 -19.09 53.02 0.87
CA ALA A 16 -19.07 51.97 1.86
C ALA A 16 -19.58 50.70 1.16
N ALA A 17 -18.68 49.82 0.74
CA ALA A 17 -19.05 48.46 0.37
C ALA A 17 -19.53 47.77 1.62
N ALA A 18 -20.84 47.80 1.91
CA ALA A 18 -21.49 46.86 2.80
C ALA A 18 -21.41 45.51 2.12
N GLY A 19 -20.33 44.77 2.37
CA GLY A 19 -20.26 43.37 2.06
C GLY A 19 -21.37 42.69 2.88
N CYS A 20 -22.42 42.22 2.21
CA CYS A 20 -23.31 41.27 2.81
C CYS A 20 -22.48 40.02 3.08
N VAL A 21 -22.04 39.86 4.32
CA VAL A 21 -21.57 38.56 4.81
C VAL A 21 -22.85 37.72 4.86
N TYR A 22 -23.06 36.90 3.84
CA TYR A 22 -24.00 35.81 3.93
C TYR A 22 -23.35 34.81 4.90
N GLU A 23 -23.75 34.87 6.19
CA GLU A 23 -23.62 33.73 7.05
C GLU A 23 -24.48 32.63 6.41
N VAL A 24 -23.87 31.68 5.77
CA VAL A 24 -24.53 30.43 5.41
C VAL A 24 -24.86 29.78 6.75
N GLU A 25 -26.16 29.85 7.17
CA GLU A 25 -26.61 29.13 8.34
C GLU A 25 -26.26 27.66 8.15
N THR A 26 -25.26 27.17 8.89
CA THR A 26 -24.97 25.75 8.96
C THR A 26 -26.21 25.05 9.52
N PRO A 27 -26.78 24.05 8.83
CA PRO A 27 -27.97 23.38 9.30
C PRO A 27 -27.71 22.77 10.68
N ASN A 28 -28.67 22.97 11.62
CA ASN A 28 -28.60 22.30 12.92
C ASN A 28 -28.94 20.82 12.72
N LEU A 29 -27.95 19.96 12.84
CA LEU A 29 -28.05 18.50 12.62
C LEU A 29 -28.31 17.72 13.93
N LYS A 30 -28.45 18.41 15.08
CA LYS A 30 -28.67 17.78 16.38
C LYS A 30 -29.97 16.97 16.38
N ASP A 31 -29.94 15.79 16.95
CA ASP A 31 -31.06 14.83 17.05
C ASP A 31 -31.66 14.40 15.69
N GLN A 32 -30.91 14.61 14.57
CA GLN A 32 -31.33 14.20 13.22
C GLN A 32 -30.48 13.03 12.70
N ASP A 33 -31.13 12.20 11.88
CA ASP A 33 -30.43 11.17 11.09
C ASP A 33 -29.82 11.80 9.85
N VAL A 34 -28.51 11.98 9.87
CA VAL A 34 -27.76 12.58 8.77
C VAL A 34 -27.08 11.47 7.94
N ARG A 35 -27.36 11.44 6.63
CA ARG A 35 -26.76 10.47 5.71
C ARG A 35 -25.49 11.03 5.10
N LEU A 36 -24.45 10.20 5.09
CA LEU A 36 -23.16 10.46 4.42
C LEU A 36 -22.75 9.19 3.67
N THR A 37 -22.23 9.37 2.48
CA THR A 37 -21.66 8.30 1.65
C THR A 37 -20.16 8.50 1.55
N PHE A 38 -19.39 7.51 1.98
CA PHE A 38 -17.98 7.40 1.63
C PHE A 38 -17.85 6.54 0.38
N LEU A 39 -17.11 7.05 -0.61
CA LEU A 39 -16.56 6.26 -1.70
C LEU A 39 -15.11 6.02 -1.35
N HIS A 40 -14.65 4.77 -1.46
CA HIS A 40 -13.32 4.40 -1.01
C HIS A 40 -12.62 3.57 -2.06
N THR A 41 -11.38 3.95 -2.36
CA THR A 41 -10.43 3.24 -3.23
C THR A 41 -9.09 3.11 -2.53
N SER A 42 -8.27 2.17 -2.96
CA SER A 42 -6.95 1.91 -2.42
C SER A 42 -6.13 1.08 -3.40
N ASP A 43 -4.81 1.14 -3.27
CA ASP A 43 -3.88 0.22 -3.95
C ASP A 43 -4.14 0.16 -5.46
N VAL A 44 -4.31 1.32 -6.11
CA VAL A 44 -4.59 1.41 -7.55
C VAL A 44 -3.45 0.84 -8.39
N HIS A 45 -2.20 1.00 -7.90
CA HIS A 45 -1.00 0.41 -8.50
C HIS A 45 -0.90 0.67 -10.00
N SER A 46 -1.07 1.94 -10.40
CA SER A 46 -0.99 2.41 -11.78
C SER A 46 -1.91 1.66 -12.78
N ARG A 47 -2.90 0.92 -12.28
CA ARG A 47 -3.94 0.28 -13.11
C ARG A 47 -4.96 1.33 -13.59
N ILE A 48 -4.44 2.42 -14.12
CA ILE A 48 -5.23 3.57 -14.59
C ILE A 48 -5.86 3.33 -15.95
N LEU A 49 -5.38 2.34 -16.71
CA LEU A 49 -5.97 1.82 -17.93
C LEU A 49 -6.61 0.46 -17.68
N PRO A 50 -7.63 0.06 -18.45
CA PRO A 50 -8.21 -1.29 -18.36
C PRO A 50 -7.19 -2.38 -18.66
N TYR A 51 -7.23 -3.49 -17.92
CA TYR A 51 -6.30 -4.62 -18.07
C TYR A 51 -7.00 -5.97 -17.90
N ASP A 52 -6.46 -7.01 -18.53
CA ASP A 52 -6.94 -8.37 -18.36
C ASP A 52 -6.45 -8.96 -17.03
N HIS A 53 -7.35 -9.62 -16.32
CA HIS A 53 -7.09 -10.24 -15.03
C HIS A 53 -7.99 -11.48 -14.87
N ASP A 54 -7.42 -12.60 -14.47
CA ASP A 54 -8.19 -13.75 -13.98
C ASP A 54 -8.54 -13.51 -12.52
N PRO A 55 -9.83 -13.49 -12.16
CA PRO A 55 -10.24 -13.32 -10.78
C PRO A 55 -9.61 -14.34 -9.83
N LEU A 56 -9.27 -13.91 -8.63
CA LEU A 56 -8.85 -14.83 -7.59
C LEU A 56 -10.03 -15.71 -7.16
N TYR A 57 -9.73 -16.93 -6.72
CA TYR A 57 -10.76 -17.86 -6.21
C TYR A 57 -11.70 -17.20 -5.18
N THR A 58 -11.16 -16.37 -4.27
CA THR A 58 -11.96 -15.63 -3.29
C THR A 58 -12.88 -14.59 -3.93
N GLU A 59 -12.44 -13.93 -5.00
CA GLU A 59 -13.26 -12.94 -5.74
C GLU A 59 -14.42 -13.61 -6.47
N GLU A 60 -14.19 -14.78 -7.06
CA GLU A 60 -15.24 -15.58 -7.70
C GLU A 60 -16.22 -16.18 -6.68
N GLN A 61 -15.72 -16.76 -5.58
CA GLN A 61 -16.56 -17.37 -4.56
C GLN A 61 -17.45 -16.35 -3.83
N LEU A 62 -16.97 -15.12 -3.67
CA LEU A 62 -17.77 -14.02 -3.15
C LEU A 62 -18.70 -13.39 -4.20
N GLY A 63 -18.65 -13.85 -5.45
CA GLY A 63 -19.43 -13.31 -6.55
C GLY A 63 -19.07 -11.86 -6.92
N LEU A 64 -17.85 -11.43 -6.59
CA LEU A 64 -17.40 -10.06 -6.78
C LEU A 64 -16.96 -9.81 -8.23
N LEU A 65 -16.23 -10.75 -8.82
CA LEU A 65 -15.75 -10.68 -10.20
C LEU A 65 -16.11 -11.96 -10.96
N SER A 66 -16.24 -11.85 -12.28
CA SER A 66 -16.50 -12.99 -13.17
C SER A 66 -15.88 -12.78 -14.55
N GLY A 67 -15.24 -13.84 -15.09
CA GLY A 67 -14.55 -13.78 -16.38
C GLY A 67 -13.20 -13.05 -16.30
N ARG A 68 -12.53 -12.89 -17.45
CA ARG A 68 -11.14 -12.37 -17.53
C ARG A 68 -11.01 -10.86 -17.60
N GLY A 69 -12.08 -10.14 -17.51
CA GLY A 69 -12.06 -8.68 -17.64
C GLY A 69 -12.38 -8.21 -19.08
N PRO A 70 -11.83 -7.04 -19.56
CA PRO A 70 -10.88 -6.17 -18.85
C PRO A 70 -11.48 -5.47 -17.63
N TYR A 71 -10.68 -5.41 -16.56
CA TYR A 71 -10.99 -4.71 -15.32
C TYR A 71 -10.20 -3.42 -15.19
N GLY A 72 -10.55 -2.59 -14.20
CA GLY A 72 -9.79 -1.39 -13.85
C GLY A 72 -9.99 -0.22 -14.81
N GLY A 73 -9.09 0.73 -14.69
CA GLY A 73 -9.12 2.00 -15.41
C GLY A 73 -9.77 3.13 -14.61
N ILE A 74 -9.02 4.24 -14.39
CA ILE A 74 -9.53 5.39 -13.62
C ILE A 74 -10.72 6.07 -14.32
N ALA A 75 -10.79 6.04 -15.65
CA ALA A 75 -11.95 6.59 -16.37
C ALA A 75 -13.26 5.85 -16.03
N ARG A 76 -13.22 4.52 -15.86
CA ARG A 76 -14.37 3.73 -15.38
C ARG A 76 -14.64 3.96 -13.89
N MET A 77 -13.58 4.03 -13.08
CA MET A 77 -13.66 4.39 -11.66
C MET A 77 -14.36 5.74 -11.48
N ALA A 78 -13.95 6.77 -12.23
CA ALA A 78 -14.54 8.10 -12.22
C ALA A 78 -16.03 8.08 -12.59
N HIS A 79 -16.43 7.25 -13.56
CA HIS A 79 -17.83 7.07 -13.91
C HIS A 79 -18.65 6.54 -12.72
N ILE A 80 -18.16 5.52 -12.02
CA ILE A 80 -18.82 4.97 -10.84
C ILE A 80 -18.90 6.05 -9.75
N VAL A 81 -17.79 6.72 -9.44
CA VAL A 81 -17.72 7.78 -8.43
C VAL A 81 -18.73 8.88 -8.72
N LYS A 82 -18.75 9.43 -9.93
CA LYS A 82 -19.71 10.48 -10.35
C LYS A 82 -21.16 10.00 -10.24
N ARG A 83 -21.43 8.76 -10.68
CA ARG A 83 -22.76 8.14 -10.61
C ARG A 83 -23.24 7.99 -9.17
N GLU A 84 -22.38 7.52 -8.27
CA GLU A 84 -22.75 7.28 -6.88
C GLU A 84 -22.83 8.58 -6.07
N ARG A 85 -21.97 9.56 -6.35
CA ARG A 85 -22.10 10.93 -5.81
C ARG A 85 -23.42 11.58 -6.17
N ALA A 86 -23.88 11.42 -7.40
CA ALA A 86 -25.15 11.99 -7.85
C ALA A 86 -26.38 11.41 -7.13
N LYS A 87 -26.25 10.25 -6.48
CA LYS A 87 -27.29 9.60 -5.67
C LYS A 87 -27.22 9.97 -4.19
N ALA A 88 -26.11 10.54 -3.73
CA ALA A 88 -25.84 10.86 -2.34
C ALA A 88 -26.13 12.33 -2.05
N ALA A 89 -26.78 12.62 -0.92
CA ALA A 89 -26.94 14.01 -0.46
C ALA A 89 -25.62 14.60 0.01
N ARG A 90 -24.78 13.78 0.64
CA ARG A 90 -23.43 14.12 1.12
C ARG A 90 -22.50 13.00 0.74
N SER A 91 -21.34 13.31 0.19
CA SER A 91 -20.35 12.28 -0.16
C SER A 91 -18.92 12.79 -0.06
N LEU A 92 -18.01 11.87 0.27
CA LEU A 92 -16.56 12.03 0.17
C LEU A 92 -16.00 10.82 -0.57
N TRP A 93 -15.01 11.04 -1.44
CA TRP A 93 -14.22 9.98 -2.04
C TRP A 93 -12.79 10.07 -1.50
N LEU A 94 -12.37 9.02 -0.80
CA LEU A 94 -11.09 8.93 -0.12
C LEU A 94 -10.30 7.75 -0.69
N ASP A 95 -8.99 7.91 -0.84
CA ASP A 95 -8.08 6.88 -1.33
C ASP A 95 -7.00 6.57 -0.28
N SER A 96 -6.82 5.29 0.01
CA SER A 96 -5.88 4.84 1.06
C SER A 96 -4.44 4.64 0.58
N GLY A 97 -4.05 5.20 -0.58
CA GLY A 97 -2.67 5.21 -1.05
C GLY A 97 -2.29 4.04 -1.94
N ASP A 98 -0.99 3.94 -2.27
CA ASP A 98 -0.42 3.06 -3.29
C ASP A 98 -1.09 3.28 -4.66
N LEU A 99 -1.18 4.55 -5.04
CA LEU A 99 -1.63 4.95 -6.38
C LEU A 99 -0.59 4.55 -7.44
N PHE A 100 0.70 4.64 -7.08
CA PHE A 100 1.85 4.41 -7.96
C PHE A 100 2.23 2.94 -8.05
N GLN A 101 3.09 2.61 -9.03
CA GLN A 101 3.81 1.35 -9.22
C GLN A 101 2.90 0.12 -9.45
N GLY A 102 3.07 -0.56 -10.56
CA GLY A 102 2.35 -1.81 -10.85
C GLY A 102 1.91 -1.97 -12.30
N ALA A 103 2.07 -0.95 -13.14
CA ALA A 103 1.79 -1.02 -14.56
C ALA A 103 2.83 -0.23 -15.38
N PRO A 104 3.00 -0.55 -16.68
CA PRO A 104 4.03 0.04 -17.55
C PRO A 104 3.99 1.56 -17.63
N ILE A 105 2.82 2.16 -17.46
CA ILE A 105 2.64 3.61 -17.54
C ILE A 105 3.44 4.34 -16.46
N PHE A 106 3.53 3.77 -15.25
CA PHE A 106 4.36 4.32 -14.17
C PHE A 106 5.85 4.33 -14.54
N ASN A 107 6.35 3.26 -15.15
CA ASN A 107 7.75 3.17 -15.55
C ASN A 107 8.17 4.28 -16.53
N LEU A 108 7.23 4.76 -17.36
CA LEU A 108 7.48 5.86 -18.29
C LEU A 108 7.27 7.25 -17.70
N PHE A 109 6.16 7.44 -16.96
CA PHE A 109 5.69 8.78 -16.58
C PHE A 109 5.79 9.07 -15.09
N LYS A 110 6.24 8.09 -14.26
CA LYS A 110 6.59 8.26 -12.84
C LYS A 110 5.45 8.79 -11.95
N GLY A 111 4.19 8.58 -12.35
CA GLY A 111 3.01 8.94 -11.57
C GLY A 111 2.24 10.17 -12.09
N GLU A 112 2.76 10.91 -13.07
CA GLU A 112 2.05 12.07 -13.61
C GLU A 112 0.62 11.73 -14.09
N PRO A 113 0.40 10.72 -14.97
CA PRO A 113 -0.94 10.41 -15.45
C PRO A 113 -1.87 9.89 -14.34
N GLU A 114 -1.34 9.19 -13.34
CA GLU A 114 -2.08 8.71 -12.17
C GLU A 114 -2.67 9.88 -11.38
N VAL A 115 -1.82 10.82 -10.94
CA VAL A 115 -2.24 11.98 -10.15
C VAL A 115 -3.20 12.88 -10.92
N ARG A 116 -2.90 13.15 -12.20
CA ARG A 116 -3.77 13.96 -13.08
C ARG A 116 -5.14 13.33 -13.27
N ALA A 117 -5.20 12.01 -13.45
CA ALA A 117 -6.46 11.31 -13.63
C ALA A 117 -7.29 11.29 -12.35
N MET A 118 -6.69 11.07 -11.17
CA MET A 118 -7.38 11.13 -9.88
C MET A 118 -7.90 12.54 -9.57
N THR A 119 -7.10 13.57 -9.82
CA THR A 119 -7.52 14.98 -9.75
C THR A 119 -8.72 15.26 -10.66
N LYS A 120 -8.65 14.83 -11.93
CA LYS A 120 -9.74 15.02 -12.89
C LYS A 120 -11.00 14.25 -12.51
N ALA A 121 -10.85 13.08 -11.93
CA ALA A 121 -11.97 12.28 -11.44
C ALA A 121 -12.62 12.86 -10.17
N GLY A 122 -11.92 13.75 -9.47
CA GLY A 122 -12.43 14.51 -8.32
C GLY A 122 -12.24 13.81 -6.98
N LEU A 123 -11.05 13.25 -6.72
CA LEU A 123 -10.66 12.73 -5.41
C LEU A 123 -10.68 13.82 -4.34
N ASP A 124 -11.16 13.52 -3.14
CA ASP A 124 -11.24 14.51 -2.04
C ASP A 124 -10.01 14.49 -1.13
N ALA A 125 -9.41 13.33 -0.85
CA ALA A 125 -8.15 13.20 -0.12
C ALA A 125 -7.52 11.82 -0.35
N MET A 126 -6.19 11.72 -0.14
CA MET A 126 -5.41 10.49 -0.27
C MET A 126 -4.45 10.34 0.90
N ALA A 127 -4.35 9.13 1.49
CA ALA A 127 -3.24 8.78 2.37
C ALA A 127 -2.00 8.41 1.55
N LEU A 128 -0.81 8.64 2.09
CA LEU A 128 0.42 8.16 1.46
C LEU A 128 0.60 6.67 1.72
N GLY A 129 0.72 5.88 0.66
CA GLY A 129 1.22 4.52 0.71
C GLY A 129 2.74 4.45 0.63
N ASN A 130 3.28 3.23 0.56
CA ASN A 130 4.72 3.04 0.42
C ASN A 130 5.21 3.20 -1.02
N HIS A 131 4.40 2.84 -1.99
CA HIS A 131 4.80 2.87 -3.40
C HIS A 131 4.80 4.26 -4.02
N GLU A 132 4.27 5.28 -3.35
CA GLU A 132 4.48 6.66 -3.76
C GLU A 132 5.97 7.03 -3.79
N PHE A 133 6.79 6.39 -2.95
CA PHE A 133 8.22 6.67 -2.83
C PHE A 133 9.13 5.81 -3.72
N ASP A 134 8.61 4.93 -4.57
CA ASP A 134 9.42 4.01 -5.39
C ASP A 134 10.40 4.71 -6.35
N TRP A 135 10.11 5.93 -6.78
CA TRP A 135 11.04 6.80 -7.52
C TRP A 135 11.63 7.92 -6.65
N GLY A 136 11.69 7.69 -5.35
CA GLY A 136 12.27 8.63 -4.39
C GLY A 136 11.39 9.83 -4.05
N PRO A 137 11.81 10.62 -3.05
CA PRO A 137 11.03 11.71 -2.49
C PRO A 137 10.83 12.88 -3.46
N VAL A 138 11.81 13.15 -4.32
CA VAL A 138 11.72 14.23 -5.32
C VAL A 138 10.57 13.97 -6.27
N ASN A 139 10.40 12.73 -6.71
CA ASN A 139 9.30 12.36 -7.59
C ASN A 139 7.94 12.58 -6.92
N VAL A 140 7.78 12.21 -5.63
CA VAL A 140 6.55 12.49 -4.88
C VAL A 140 6.25 13.98 -4.86
N LEU A 141 7.25 14.80 -4.49
CA LEU A 141 7.10 16.26 -4.47
C LEU A 141 6.69 16.82 -5.83
N ASP A 142 7.36 16.40 -6.90
CA ASP A 142 7.08 16.91 -8.25
C ASP A 142 5.67 16.52 -8.70
N GLN A 143 5.31 15.24 -8.62
CA GLN A 143 4.03 14.77 -9.14
C GLN A 143 2.84 15.37 -8.37
N PHE A 144 2.88 15.35 -7.05
CA PHE A 144 1.74 15.85 -6.27
C PHE A 144 1.69 17.38 -6.18
N THR A 145 2.82 18.08 -6.14
CA THR A 145 2.82 19.56 -6.16
C THR A 145 2.25 20.12 -7.47
N TRP A 146 2.58 19.48 -8.60
CA TRP A 146 2.17 20.00 -9.91
C TRP A 146 0.76 19.56 -10.33
N TRP A 147 0.29 18.38 -9.87
CA TRP A 147 -0.88 17.75 -10.47
C TRP A 147 -2.01 17.42 -9.50
N ALA A 148 -1.79 17.40 -8.17
CA ALA A 148 -2.83 17.10 -7.21
C ALA A 148 -3.62 18.35 -6.79
N ASP A 149 -4.96 18.27 -6.90
CA ASP A 149 -5.90 19.25 -6.33
C ASP A 149 -6.53 18.73 -5.02
N PHE A 150 -6.02 17.64 -4.47
CA PHE A 150 -6.47 17.02 -3.22
C PHE A 150 -5.33 16.94 -2.20
N PRO A 151 -5.62 16.99 -0.89
CA PRO A 151 -4.61 16.86 0.15
C PRO A 151 -4.03 15.44 0.24
N LEU A 152 -2.71 15.37 0.45
CA LEU A 152 -2.01 14.15 0.85
C LEU A 152 -1.90 14.09 2.37
N LEU A 153 -2.15 12.91 2.96
CA LEU A 153 -2.26 12.75 4.40
C LEU A 153 -1.28 11.69 4.92
N ALA A 154 -0.49 12.06 5.95
CA ALA A 154 0.33 11.13 6.75
C ALA A 154 0.70 11.80 8.08
N ALA A 155 -0.04 11.52 9.14
CA ALA A 155 0.18 12.11 10.47
C ALA A 155 1.39 11.51 11.20
N ASN A 156 1.77 10.29 10.86
CA ASN A 156 2.90 9.57 11.45
C ASN A 156 4.25 9.85 10.78
N TYR A 157 4.30 10.74 9.78
CA TYR A 157 5.54 11.15 9.15
C TYR A 157 5.97 12.51 9.68
N GLN A 158 7.16 12.57 10.26
CA GLN A 158 7.83 13.80 10.62
C GLN A 158 9.05 13.98 9.72
N PHE A 159 9.11 15.11 9.04
CA PHE A 159 10.24 15.42 8.15
C PHE A 159 11.30 16.20 8.93
N GLU A 160 12.53 15.66 9.02
CA GLU A 160 13.63 16.35 9.71
C GLU A 160 14.01 17.65 8.99
N LYS A 161 14.10 18.74 9.76
CA LYS A 161 14.41 20.07 9.22
C LYS A 161 15.91 20.31 8.99
N GLU A 162 16.79 19.55 9.68
CA GLU A 162 18.24 19.73 9.58
C GLU A 162 18.85 18.61 8.71
N GLY A 163 19.28 18.97 7.50
CA GLY A 163 20.09 18.12 6.62
C GLY A 163 19.36 17.46 5.44
N VAL A 164 18.03 17.45 5.42
CA VAL A 164 17.25 16.91 4.30
C VAL A 164 16.81 18.06 3.38
N PRO A 165 17.24 18.07 2.11
CA PRO A 165 16.98 19.20 1.20
C PRO A 165 15.50 19.51 0.96
N PHE A 166 14.58 18.56 1.24
CA PHE A 166 13.17 18.62 0.86
C PHE A 166 12.19 18.64 2.04
N ALA A 167 12.68 18.64 3.31
CA ALA A 167 11.80 18.56 4.49
C ALA A 167 10.71 19.64 4.51
N ALA A 168 11.09 20.90 4.20
CA ALA A 168 10.12 22.00 4.18
C ALA A 168 9.07 21.86 3.07
N GLN A 169 9.41 21.28 1.92
CA GLN A 169 8.46 21.02 0.83
C GLN A 169 7.49 19.91 1.22
N PHE A 170 7.97 18.84 1.87
CA PHE A 170 7.10 17.79 2.39
C PHE A 170 6.16 18.29 3.48
N ASP A 171 6.63 19.09 4.44
CA ASP A 171 5.77 19.74 5.45
C ASP A 171 4.65 20.60 4.82
N ALA A 172 4.98 21.23 3.68
CA ALA A 172 4.00 22.02 2.94
C ALA A 172 2.99 21.15 2.17
N LEU A 173 3.41 20.02 1.63
CA LEU A 173 2.60 19.12 0.80
C LEU A 173 1.76 18.16 1.64
N VAL A 174 2.37 17.45 2.57
CA VAL A 174 1.73 16.38 3.37
C VAL A 174 1.12 16.97 4.64
N LYS A 175 -0.11 16.59 4.93
CA LYS A 175 -0.85 17.06 6.10
C LYS A 175 -1.15 15.90 7.04
N PRO A 176 -1.20 16.13 8.36
CA PRO A 176 -1.59 15.07 9.30
C PRO A 176 -3.07 14.71 9.19
N PHE A 177 -3.92 15.70 8.92
CA PHE A 177 -5.36 15.54 8.81
C PHE A 177 -5.98 16.64 7.95
N VAL A 178 -7.24 16.43 7.57
CA VAL A 178 -8.11 17.43 6.95
C VAL A 178 -9.49 17.38 7.59
N VAL A 179 -10.17 18.53 7.69
CA VAL A 179 -11.56 18.59 8.13
C VAL A 179 -12.46 19.01 6.98
N PHE A 180 -13.36 18.12 6.60
CA PHE A 180 -14.40 18.41 5.60
C PHE A 180 -15.68 18.88 6.28
N ASN A 181 -16.30 19.90 5.72
CA ASN A 181 -17.68 20.30 6.06
C ASN A 181 -18.58 19.95 4.88
N VAL A 182 -19.34 18.86 5.01
CA VAL A 182 -20.22 18.37 3.95
C VAL A 182 -21.67 18.69 4.32
N ASP A 183 -22.14 19.84 3.86
CA ASP A 183 -23.48 20.37 4.17
C ASP A 183 -23.81 20.34 5.67
N GLY A 184 -22.92 20.92 6.48
CA GLY A 184 -23.07 21.06 7.92
C GLY A 184 -22.55 19.89 8.74
N LEU A 185 -22.27 18.73 8.14
CA LEU A 185 -21.64 17.60 8.81
C LEU A 185 -20.12 17.75 8.72
N LYS A 186 -19.44 17.82 9.86
CA LYS A 186 -17.99 17.95 9.94
C LYS A 186 -17.32 16.59 10.09
N ILE A 187 -16.39 16.26 9.21
CA ILE A 187 -15.65 15.00 9.21
C ILE A 187 -14.15 15.31 9.32
N GLY A 188 -13.52 14.88 10.41
CA GLY A 188 -12.05 14.89 10.55
C GLY A 188 -11.48 13.61 9.96
N VAL A 189 -10.60 13.74 8.96
CA VAL A 189 -9.91 12.62 8.31
C VAL A 189 -8.43 12.71 8.68
N ILE A 190 -7.95 11.76 9.48
CA ILE A 190 -6.55 11.61 9.87
C ILE A 190 -5.89 10.67 8.86
N GLY A 191 -4.72 11.01 8.32
CA GLY A 191 -3.97 10.14 7.42
C GLY A 191 -2.87 9.38 8.15
N MET A 192 -2.62 8.11 7.77
CA MET A 192 -1.47 7.34 8.26
C MET A 192 -0.78 6.63 7.11
N GLY A 193 0.52 6.90 6.94
CA GLY A 193 1.34 6.23 5.94
C GLY A 193 1.95 4.92 6.45
N ASN A 194 2.42 4.06 5.53
CA ASN A 194 3.05 2.78 5.88
C ASN A 194 4.49 2.99 6.38
N LEU A 195 4.75 2.59 7.62
CA LEU A 195 6.08 2.73 8.24
C LEU A 195 7.02 1.57 7.91
N SER A 196 6.49 0.35 7.77
CA SER A 196 7.30 -0.86 7.61
C SER A 196 8.04 -0.90 6.27
N SER A 197 7.51 -0.22 5.27
CA SER A 197 8.05 -0.21 3.91
C SER A 197 9.01 0.94 3.62
N LEU A 198 9.05 1.99 4.47
CA LEU A 198 9.98 3.12 4.28
C LEU A 198 11.45 2.69 4.30
N ASN A 199 11.79 1.63 5.04
CA ASN A 199 13.15 1.09 5.13
C ASN A 199 13.50 0.16 3.96
N SER A 200 12.57 -0.11 3.07
CA SER A 200 12.70 -1.09 2.00
C SER A 200 12.49 -0.52 0.61
N LEU A 201 12.49 0.80 0.48
CA LEU A 201 12.37 1.48 -0.81
C LEU A 201 13.64 1.28 -1.66
N GLU A 202 13.43 1.17 -2.97
CA GLU A 202 14.45 0.80 -3.96
C GLU A 202 15.65 1.76 -3.97
N ASP A 203 15.45 3.03 -3.65
CA ASP A 203 16.45 4.09 -3.67
C ASP A 203 16.96 4.50 -2.26
N GLY A 204 17.49 3.55 -1.50
CA GLY A 204 18.33 3.92 -0.36
C GLY A 204 17.67 3.89 1.02
N GLY A 205 16.51 3.27 1.17
CA GLY A 205 15.88 3.09 2.47
C GLY A 205 15.49 4.42 3.11
N ASN A 206 15.63 4.52 4.44
CA ASN A 206 15.26 5.74 5.18
C ASN A 206 16.23 6.93 5.00
N GLU A 207 17.00 6.99 3.92
CA GLU A 207 17.72 8.21 3.49
C GLU A 207 16.76 9.34 3.08
N LEU A 208 15.45 9.06 3.05
CA LEU A 208 14.38 10.06 2.88
C LEU A 208 14.34 11.09 4.02
N GLY A 209 14.96 10.80 5.18
CA GLY A 209 14.91 11.67 6.36
C GLY A 209 13.49 11.80 6.93
N ILE A 210 12.67 10.78 6.77
CA ILE A 210 11.36 10.68 7.39
C ILE A 210 11.53 9.99 8.74
N LEU A 211 11.22 10.70 9.83
CA LEU A 211 11.06 10.09 11.14
C LEU A 211 9.65 9.56 11.27
N THR A 212 9.54 8.34 11.76
CA THR A 212 8.26 7.69 12.00
C THR A 212 7.84 7.87 13.45
N LEU A 213 6.64 8.38 13.67
CA LEU A 213 6.06 8.53 15.00
C LEU A 213 5.35 7.24 15.42
N ASP A 214 5.20 7.03 16.74
CA ASP A 214 4.41 5.90 17.26
C ASP A 214 2.98 5.94 16.74
N THR A 215 2.54 4.85 16.14
CA THR A 215 1.26 4.78 15.44
C THR A 215 0.07 5.02 16.36
N LEU A 216 -0.02 4.27 17.47
CA LEU A 216 -1.20 4.37 18.34
C LEU A 216 -1.25 5.72 19.07
N GLN A 217 -0.11 6.19 19.57
CA GLN A 217 -0.04 7.48 20.25
C GLN A 217 -0.39 8.63 19.29
N THR A 218 0.16 8.62 18.09
CA THR A 218 -0.11 9.65 17.08
C THR A 218 -1.60 9.70 16.72
N ILE A 219 -2.22 8.54 16.46
CA ILE A 219 -3.65 8.50 16.15
C ILE A 219 -4.47 9.03 17.33
N GLN A 220 -4.16 8.58 18.57
CA GLN A 220 -4.90 9.02 19.74
C GLN A 220 -4.80 10.53 19.97
N ASP A 221 -3.62 11.12 19.76
CA ASP A 221 -3.39 12.56 19.90
C ASP A 221 -4.23 13.36 18.90
N TYR A 222 -4.29 12.93 17.64
CA TYR A 222 -5.12 13.59 16.62
C TYR A 222 -6.61 13.33 16.83
N VAL A 223 -7.01 12.17 17.32
CA VAL A 223 -8.40 11.92 17.73
C VAL A 223 -8.79 12.88 18.88
N ASN A 224 -7.93 13.05 19.88
CA ASN A 224 -8.16 13.98 20.99
C ASN A 224 -8.31 15.43 20.50
N LEU A 225 -7.46 15.83 19.54
CA LEU A 225 -7.53 17.17 18.94
C LEU A 225 -8.86 17.41 18.18
N LEU A 226 -9.37 16.40 17.49
CA LEU A 226 -10.48 16.56 16.55
C LEU A 226 -11.84 16.22 17.15
N ARG A 227 -11.92 15.28 18.12
CA ARG A 227 -13.17 14.64 18.53
C ARG A 227 -14.28 15.62 18.93
N ASP A 228 -13.92 16.70 19.63
CA ASP A 228 -14.92 17.68 20.10
C ASP A 228 -15.33 18.67 19.00
N GLU A 229 -14.48 18.87 18.00
CA GLU A 229 -14.66 19.85 16.91
C GLU A 229 -15.42 19.29 15.70
N VAL A 230 -15.50 17.94 15.57
CA VAL A 230 -16.10 17.27 14.41
C VAL A 230 -17.24 16.32 14.81
N ASP A 231 -18.03 15.92 13.83
CA ASP A 231 -19.10 14.94 14.02
C ASP A 231 -18.60 13.51 13.89
N LEU A 232 -17.69 13.24 12.97
CA LEU A 232 -17.02 11.95 12.80
C LEU A 232 -15.51 12.11 12.74
N VAL A 233 -14.78 11.14 13.33
CA VAL A 233 -13.33 10.98 13.16
C VAL A 233 -13.09 9.73 12.33
N VAL A 234 -12.44 9.90 11.19
CA VAL A 234 -12.11 8.87 10.21
C VAL A 234 -10.61 8.73 10.15
N LEU A 235 -10.10 7.51 10.20
CA LEU A 235 -8.73 7.17 9.85
C LEU A 235 -8.70 6.73 8.38
N LEU A 236 -7.86 7.36 7.59
CA LEU A 236 -7.54 6.99 6.22
C LEU A 236 -6.10 6.55 6.21
N ASP A 237 -5.85 5.26 6.03
CA ASP A 237 -4.52 4.73 6.27
C ASP A 237 -4.06 3.71 5.24
N HIS A 238 -2.74 3.48 5.24
CA HIS A 238 -2.09 2.47 4.42
C HIS A 238 -1.30 1.46 5.28
N LEU A 239 -1.78 1.16 6.49
CA LEU A 239 -1.07 0.32 7.46
C LEU A 239 -1.32 -1.17 7.26
N GLY A 240 -2.51 -1.51 6.81
CA GLY A 240 -2.93 -2.89 6.54
C GLY A 240 -3.84 -3.47 7.63
N LEU A 241 -4.62 -4.47 7.22
CA LEU A 241 -5.74 -5.03 8.00
C LEU A 241 -5.38 -5.45 9.44
N THR A 242 -4.17 -6.00 9.66
CA THR A 242 -3.76 -6.47 10.98
C THR A 242 -3.56 -5.30 11.94
N GLU A 243 -2.89 -4.28 11.48
CA GLU A 243 -2.63 -3.03 12.18
C GLU A 243 -3.93 -2.27 12.45
N ASP A 244 -4.83 -2.23 11.47
CA ASP A 244 -6.14 -1.57 11.57
C ASP A 244 -7.01 -2.21 12.64
N GLU A 245 -6.98 -3.54 12.78
CA GLU A 245 -7.70 -4.23 13.85
C GLU A 245 -7.14 -3.91 15.24
N VAL A 246 -5.82 -3.75 15.35
CA VAL A 246 -5.17 -3.31 16.59
C VAL A 246 -5.58 -1.88 16.92
N ILE A 247 -5.53 -0.98 15.94
CA ILE A 247 -5.93 0.42 16.08
C ILE A 247 -7.39 0.51 16.54
N ALA A 248 -8.30 -0.19 15.86
CA ALA A 248 -9.73 -0.17 16.18
C ALA A 248 -10.03 -0.61 17.62
N ARG A 249 -9.24 -1.53 18.18
CA ARG A 249 -9.40 -2.00 19.57
C ARG A 249 -8.83 -1.05 20.61
N ASN A 250 -7.77 -0.30 20.26
CA ASN A 250 -6.97 0.45 21.24
C ASN A 250 -7.22 1.97 21.22
N ILE A 251 -7.76 2.53 20.13
CA ILE A 251 -7.99 3.96 19.99
C ILE A 251 -9.38 4.36 20.50
N CYS A 252 -9.40 5.30 21.46
CA CYS A 252 -10.61 5.86 22.00
C CYS A 252 -11.17 6.97 21.10
N GLY A 253 -12.44 6.89 20.71
CA GLY A 253 -13.12 7.98 19.99
C GLY A 253 -13.06 7.91 18.46
N LEU A 254 -12.53 6.82 17.88
CA LEU A 254 -12.46 6.60 16.43
C LEU A 254 -13.75 5.97 15.90
N ASP A 255 -14.33 6.52 14.83
CA ASP A 255 -15.60 6.06 14.27
C ASP A 255 -15.44 5.12 13.07
N LEU A 256 -14.46 5.37 12.19
CA LEU A 256 -14.29 4.67 10.92
C LEU A 256 -12.81 4.55 10.55
N ILE A 257 -12.41 3.38 10.05
CA ILE A 257 -11.13 3.15 9.39
C ILE A 257 -11.38 2.78 7.92
N LEU A 258 -10.71 3.48 7.01
CA LEU A 258 -10.64 3.19 5.59
C LEU A 258 -9.19 2.82 5.28
N GLY A 259 -8.90 1.52 5.21
CA GLY A 259 -7.54 0.99 5.12
C GLY A 259 -7.16 0.44 3.75
N GLY A 260 -5.84 0.28 3.54
CA GLY A 260 -5.21 -0.24 2.31
C GLY A 260 -4.12 -1.27 2.58
N HIS A 261 -3.10 -1.35 1.70
CA HIS A 261 -1.85 -2.11 1.79
C HIS A 261 -1.96 -3.63 1.61
N HIS A 262 -2.89 -4.30 2.25
CA HIS A 262 -2.97 -5.77 2.21
C HIS A 262 -3.77 -6.31 1.02
N HIS A 263 -4.29 -5.45 0.13
CA HIS A 263 -5.05 -5.82 -1.08
C HIS A 263 -6.26 -6.71 -0.77
N VAL A 264 -6.91 -6.55 0.35
CA VAL A 264 -8.06 -7.35 0.77
C VAL A 264 -9.38 -6.64 0.50
N ALA A 265 -10.42 -7.41 0.25
CA ALA A 265 -11.80 -6.92 0.23
C ALA A 265 -12.49 -7.35 1.53
N LEU A 266 -12.93 -6.40 2.35
CA LEU A 266 -13.81 -6.70 3.48
C LEU A 266 -15.27 -6.55 3.06
N ASN A 267 -15.94 -7.66 2.82
CA ASN A 267 -17.36 -7.68 2.46
C ASN A 267 -18.11 -8.78 3.23
N PRO A 268 -18.84 -8.43 4.31
CA PRO A 268 -19.11 -7.11 4.85
C PRO A 268 -17.88 -6.47 5.57
N PRO A 269 -17.90 -5.15 5.83
CA PRO A 269 -16.92 -4.48 6.67
C PRO A 269 -16.98 -5.00 8.10
N LYS A 270 -15.90 -4.85 8.87
CA LYS A 270 -15.82 -5.30 10.25
C LYS A 270 -16.34 -4.22 11.20
N LEU A 271 -16.99 -4.66 12.27
CA LEU A 271 -17.33 -3.83 13.43
C LEU A 271 -16.47 -4.28 14.60
N ILE A 272 -15.63 -3.40 15.12
CA ILE A 272 -14.66 -3.70 16.15
C ILE A 272 -14.93 -2.82 17.37
N GLU A 273 -15.25 -3.45 18.50
CA GLU A 273 -15.48 -2.76 19.76
C GLU A 273 -14.14 -2.32 20.38
N TYR A 274 -14.12 -1.10 20.95
CA TYR A 274 -13.01 -0.64 21.77
C TYR A 274 -12.78 -1.62 22.94
N LYS A 275 -11.62 -2.25 22.94
CA LYS A 275 -11.17 -3.20 23.96
C LYS A 275 -9.65 -3.20 23.98
N PRO A 276 -9.04 -2.26 24.71
CA PRO A 276 -7.60 -2.09 24.70
C PRO A 276 -6.88 -3.33 25.23
N ASP A 277 -5.76 -3.67 24.61
CA ASP A 277 -4.90 -4.78 24.98
C ASP A 277 -3.74 -4.25 25.84
N GLU A 278 -3.58 -4.77 27.05
CA GLU A 278 -2.56 -4.32 28.01
C GLU A 278 -1.13 -4.32 27.46
N LYS A 279 -0.82 -5.20 26.53
CA LYS A 279 0.51 -5.26 25.89
C LYS A 279 0.89 -4.01 25.09
N TYR A 280 -0.11 -3.26 24.59
CA TYR A 280 0.10 -2.00 23.87
C TYR A 280 0.01 -0.78 24.78
N LEU A 281 -0.33 -0.97 26.06
CA LEU A 281 -0.50 0.10 27.04
C LEU A 281 0.69 0.25 27.98
N SER A 282 1.53 -0.79 28.11
CA SER A 282 2.73 -0.76 28.96
C SER A 282 3.86 -0.05 28.22
N SER A 283 4.48 0.92 28.91
CA SER A 283 5.72 1.55 28.45
C SER A 283 6.95 0.61 28.52
N GLU A 284 6.77 -0.62 29.03
CA GLU A 284 7.79 -1.66 28.96
C GLU A 284 7.80 -2.27 27.55
N LYS A 285 8.75 -1.82 26.75
CA LYS A 285 9.02 -2.38 25.41
C LYS A 285 9.38 -3.86 25.60
N ASP A 286 8.56 -4.76 25.05
CA ASP A 286 8.95 -6.14 24.82
C ASP A 286 10.17 -6.14 23.86
N PRO A 287 11.34 -6.65 24.27
CA PRO A 287 12.52 -6.67 23.39
C PRO A 287 12.32 -7.52 22.12
N ASP A 288 11.29 -8.36 22.06
CA ASP A 288 10.90 -9.13 20.88
C ASP A 288 9.85 -8.41 20.00
N ALA A 289 9.29 -7.27 20.46
CA ALA A 289 8.38 -6.40 19.70
C ALA A 289 9.11 -5.43 18.75
N GLU A 290 10.37 -5.71 18.42
CA GLU A 290 11.29 -4.88 17.61
C GLU A 290 10.90 -4.70 16.13
N LEU A 291 9.66 -5.00 15.76
CA LEU A 291 9.17 -4.82 14.39
C LEU A 291 8.55 -3.43 14.11
N LEU A 292 8.35 -2.58 15.13
CA LEU A 292 7.64 -1.32 14.95
C LEU A 292 8.37 -0.04 15.40
N VAL A 293 9.54 -0.10 16.09
CA VAL A 293 10.23 1.14 16.52
C VAL A 293 11.75 0.98 16.48
N VAL A 294 12.42 1.79 15.70
CA VAL A 294 13.86 2.07 15.85
C VAL A 294 14.00 3.39 16.59
N ASP A 295 14.44 3.32 17.84
CA ASP A 295 14.78 4.48 18.66
C ASP A 295 16.25 4.88 18.42
N PRO A 296 16.57 6.10 17.98
CA PRO A 296 17.92 6.61 18.02
C PRO A 296 18.13 7.43 19.29
N GLY A 297 18.63 6.73 20.37
CA GLY A 297 19.48 7.33 21.39
C GLY A 297 18.97 8.54 22.16
N ALA A 298 18.45 8.31 23.36
CA ALA A 298 18.35 9.34 24.39
C ALA A 298 19.72 9.51 25.11
N PRO A 299 20.13 10.73 25.47
CA PRO A 299 21.30 10.95 26.28
C PRO A 299 21.02 10.70 27.77
N ASP A 300 21.99 10.04 28.36
CA ASP A 300 22.09 9.65 29.75
C ASP A 300 22.19 10.87 30.72
N GLY A 301 21.55 10.75 31.87
CA GLY A 301 22.06 11.36 33.11
C GLY A 301 21.30 12.50 33.76
N GLY A 302 20.89 12.30 34.99
CA GLY A 302 20.63 13.35 35.97
C GLY A 302 19.76 12.93 37.14
N GLU A 303 20.43 12.71 38.26
CA GLU A 303 19.95 12.30 39.58
C GLU A 303 18.98 13.27 40.25
N ASP A 304 18.11 12.71 41.09
CA ASP A 304 17.58 13.12 42.38
C ASP A 304 17.15 14.58 42.64
N ASP A 305 15.88 14.73 43.03
CA ASP A 305 15.56 15.42 44.28
C ASP A 305 14.16 15.06 44.81
N ASP A 306 14.16 14.48 46.01
CA ASP A 306 13.02 14.30 46.89
C ASP A 306 12.55 15.66 47.43
N ASN A 307 11.25 15.87 47.42
CA ASN A 307 10.36 16.57 48.33
C ASN A 307 9.31 17.42 47.61
N MET A 308 8.07 16.96 47.64
CA MET A 308 6.95 17.87 47.67
C MET A 308 5.85 17.33 48.58
N ASP A 309 5.45 18.25 49.46
CA ASP A 309 4.46 18.08 50.52
C ASP A 309 3.08 17.69 49.97
N GLU A 310 2.41 16.79 50.69
CA GLU A 310 0.99 16.45 50.54
C GLU A 310 0.15 17.66 50.97
N GLU A 311 -0.50 18.32 50.02
CA GLU A 311 -1.70 19.12 50.27
C GLU A 311 -2.89 18.42 49.57
N ASP A 312 -3.72 17.76 50.41
CA ASP A 312 -5.03 17.23 50.07
C ASP A 312 -5.98 18.35 49.64
N GLU A 313 -6.12 18.58 48.33
CA GLU A 313 -7.33 19.17 47.76
C GLU A 313 -8.18 18.06 47.15
N GLU A 314 -9.37 17.79 47.77
CA GLU A 314 -10.48 17.06 47.15
C GLU A 314 -10.92 17.79 45.87
N ALA A 315 -10.18 17.64 44.79
CA ALA A 315 -10.68 17.93 43.46
C ALA A 315 -11.70 16.83 43.11
N ALA A 316 -12.94 17.21 42.86
CA ALA A 316 -13.94 16.33 42.28
C ALA A 316 -13.30 15.59 41.12
N ALA A 317 -13.26 14.27 41.21
CA ALA A 317 -12.59 13.40 40.23
C ALA A 317 -13.27 13.61 38.87
N MET A 318 -12.74 14.52 38.09
CA MET A 318 -13.03 14.57 36.65
C MET A 318 -12.50 13.25 36.07
N ASP A 319 -13.33 12.54 35.32
CA ASP A 319 -12.87 11.39 34.53
C ASP A 319 -11.59 11.79 33.78
N PRO A 320 -10.54 10.97 33.86
CA PRO A 320 -9.30 11.30 33.15
C PRO A 320 -9.56 11.47 31.66
N PRO A 321 -8.82 12.35 30.98
CA PRO A 321 -9.04 12.62 29.56
C PRO A 321 -8.83 11.36 28.71
N ARG A 322 -9.39 11.37 27.49
CA ARG A 322 -9.15 10.33 26.48
C ARG A 322 -7.64 10.08 26.30
N GLY A 323 -7.23 8.81 26.29
CA GLY A 323 -5.84 8.41 26.11
C GLY A 323 -5.73 6.92 25.81
N LEU A 324 -4.53 6.47 25.46
CA LEU A 324 -4.28 5.03 25.31
C LEU A 324 -4.60 4.31 26.62
N GLY A 325 -5.45 3.27 26.54
CA GLY A 325 -5.90 2.50 27.71
C GLY A 325 -7.00 3.14 28.53
N HIS A 326 -7.29 4.41 28.32
CA HIS A 326 -8.39 5.10 29.00
C HIS A 326 -9.36 5.73 28.04
N CYS A 327 -10.65 5.35 28.12
CA CYS A 327 -11.71 5.89 27.30
C CYS A 327 -12.95 6.13 28.11
N PRO A 328 -13.40 7.41 28.27
CA PRO A 328 -14.67 7.72 28.88
C PRO A 328 -15.83 6.98 28.22
N ALA A 329 -16.85 6.62 28.99
CA ALA A 329 -17.95 5.79 28.47
C ALA A 329 -18.65 6.40 27.26
N GLU A 330 -18.80 7.74 27.26
CA GLU A 330 -19.39 8.51 26.17
C GLU A 330 -18.55 8.52 24.89
N ASP A 331 -17.25 8.27 24.99
CA ASP A 331 -16.33 8.25 23.85
C ASP A 331 -16.02 6.85 23.33
N ARG A 332 -16.41 5.81 24.05
CA ARG A 332 -16.29 4.43 23.56
C ARG A 332 -17.09 4.24 22.29
N ARG A 333 -16.41 3.78 21.24
CA ARG A 333 -16.97 3.54 19.92
C ARG A 333 -16.87 2.07 19.53
N THR A 334 -17.78 1.65 18.66
CA THR A 334 -17.55 0.51 17.78
C THR A 334 -17.02 1.08 16.47
N THR A 335 -15.78 0.83 16.17
CA THR A 335 -15.12 1.32 14.96
C THR A 335 -15.53 0.46 13.77
N LEU A 336 -15.97 1.10 12.70
CA LEU A 336 -16.24 0.44 11.42
C LEU A 336 -14.95 0.39 10.62
N LEU A 337 -14.56 -0.82 10.12
CA LEU A 337 -13.34 -1.03 9.35
C LEU A 337 -13.67 -1.57 7.97
N ALA A 338 -13.21 -0.88 6.92
CA ALA A 338 -13.45 -1.23 5.53
C ALA A 338 -12.15 -1.22 4.69
N HIS A 339 -12.03 -2.22 3.81
CA HIS A 339 -10.98 -2.33 2.79
C HIS A 339 -11.63 -2.62 1.43
N PRO A 340 -11.24 -1.90 0.33
CA PRO A 340 -11.93 -1.96 -0.96
C PRO A 340 -11.34 -2.96 -1.95
N ASN A 341 -10.32 -3.75 -1.59
CA ASN A 341 -9.44 -4.49 -2.50
C ASN A 341 -8.39 -3.57 -3.16
N ALA A 342 -7.80 -4.01 -4.28
CA ALA A 342 -6.69 -3.35 -4.95
C ALA A 342 -6.83 -3.37 -6.49
N PHE A 343 -5.84 -2.77 -7.18
CA PHE A 343 -5.64 -2.80 -8.62
C PHE A 343 -6.79 -2.18 -9.42
N ALA A 344 -7.42 -1.14 -8.86
CA ALA A 344 -8.58 -0.49 -9.48
C ALA A 344 -9.71 -1.46 -9.85
N LYS A 345 -9.87 -2.58 -9.14
CA LYS A 345 -10.92 -3.57 -9.43
C LYS A 345 -12.29 -3.16 -8.91
N PHE A 346 -12.32 -2.34 -7.84
CA PHE A 346 -13.55 -1.93 -7.18
C PHE A 346 -13.55 -0.47 -6.77
N VAL A 347 -14.75 0.09 -6.70
CA VAL A 347 -15.06 1.26 -5.85
C VAL A 347 -15.94 0.77 -4.71
N ALA A 348 -15.49 0.93 -3.47
CA ALA A 348 -16.34 0.66 -2.33
C ALA A 348 -17.25 1.86 -2.05
N ARG A 349 -18.51 1.59 -1.74
CA ARG A 349 -19.49 2.56 -1.25
C ARG A 349 -19.92 2.17 0.15
N LEU A 350 -19.69 3.07 1.09
CA LEU A 350 -20.12 2.95 2.47
C LEU A 350 -21.10 4.07 2.78
N ASP A 351 -22.37 3.75 2.85
CA ASP A 351 -23.41 4.67 3.33
C ASP A 351 -23.51 4.56 4.85
N VAL A 352 -23.39 5.67 5.55
CA VAL A 352 -23.55 5.75 7.00
C VAL A 352 -24.68 6.69 7.38
N VAL A 353 -25.35 6.38 8.48
CA VAL A 353 -26.29 7.28 9.15
C VAL A 353 -25.62 7.76 10.43
N VAL A 354 -25.46 9.07 10.53
CA VAL A 354 -24.86 9.75 11.69
C VAL A 354 -25.97 10.37 12.53
N ARG A 355 -25.97 10.08 13.82
CA ARG A 355 -26.83 10.72 14.82
C ARG A 355 -25.98 11.01 16.05
N ASP A 356 -26.03 12.26 16.54
CA ASP A 356 -25.32 12.70 17.74
C ASP A 356 -23.85 12.27 17.77
N LYS A 357 -23.13 12.59 16.68
CA LYS A 357 -21.71 12.28 16.48
C LYS A 357 -21.37 10.78 16.51
N ARG A 358 -22.31 9.88 16.14
CA ARG A 358 -22.13 8.42 16.10
C ARG A 358 -22.68 7.83 14.82
N ILE A 359 -22.01 6.83 14.29
CA ILE A 359 -22.54 5.99 13.22
C ILE A 359 -23.56 5.03 13.85
N VAL A 360 -24.86 5.21 13.54
CA VAL A 360 -25.96 4.39 14.07
C VAL A 360 -26.44 3.31 13.11
N ALA A 361 -26.13 3.45 11.82
CA ALA A 361 -26.40 2.44 10.80
C ALA A 361 -25.43 2.60 9.64
N HIS A 362 -25.18 1.51 8.93
CA HIS A 362 -24.35 1.51 7.72
C HIS A 362 -24.85 0.50 6.68
N LYS A 363 -24.48 0.74 5.42
CA LYS A 363 -24.60 -0.20 4.31
C LYS A 363 -23.32 -0.13 3.49
N PHE A 364 -22.80 -1.29 3.12
CA PHE A 364 -21.57 -1.40 2.32
C PHE A 364 -21.86 -2.13 1.01
N GLU A 365 -21.21 -1.70 -0.07
CA GLU A 365 -21.33 -2.30 -1.40
C GLU A 365 -20.01 -2.09 -2.17
N LEU A 366 -19.53 -3.14 -2.84
CA LEU A 366 -18.41 -3.08 -3.76
C LEU A 366 -18.92 -3.04 -5.19
N PHE A 367 -18.54 -2.01 -5.94
CA PHE A 367 -18.84 -1.88 -7.36
C PHE A 367 -17.65 -2.35 -8.18
N PRO A 368 -17.77 -3.45 -8.93
CA PRO A 368 -16.69 -3.88 -9.82
C PRO A 368 -16.47 -2.87 -10.94
N ILE A 369 -15.22 -2.65 -11.28
CA ILE A 369 -14.79 -1.80 -12.40
C ILE A 369 -14.46 -2.73 -13.55
N ASP A 370 -15.47 -3.21 -14.25
CA ASP A 370 -15.37 -4.14 -15.37
C ASP A 370 -15.73 -3.47 -16.71
N ASN A 371 -15.76 -4.26 -17.78
CA ASN A 371 -16.05 -3.81 -19.14
C ASN A 371 -17.50 -3.36 -19.38
N THR A 372 -18.40 -3.55 -18.41
CA THR A 372 -19.79 -3.05 -18.48
C THR A 372 -19.90 -1.60 -18.00
N VAL A 373 -18.86 -1.10 -17.32
CA VAL A 373 -18.80 0.27 -16.82
C VAL A 373 -18.33 1.21 -17.93
N PRO A 374 -19.12 2.24 -18.29
CA PRO A 374 -18.67 3.26 -19.23
C PRO A 374 -17.46 4.04 -18.71
N GLU A 375 -16.63 4.50 -19.63
CA GLU A 375 -15.52 5.40 -19.30
C GLU A 375 -16.00 6.85 -19.20
N ASP A 376 -15.57 7.56 -18.16
CA ASP A 376 -15.80 8.99 -18.02
C ASP A 376 -14.98 9.76 -19.07
N PRO A 377 -15.61 10.53 -19.96
CA PRO A 377 -14.90 11.12 -21.09
C PRO A 377 -13.87 12.18 -20.69
N ASP A 378 -14.09 12.90 -19.59
CA ASP A 378 -13.16 13.92 -19.12
C ASP A 378 -11.87 13.31 -18.56
N THR A 379 -12.01 12.21 -17.81
CA THR A 379 -10.86 11.47 -17.27
C THR A 379 -10.14 10.70 -18.38
N LEU A 380 -10.89 10.09 -19.31
CA LEU A 380 -10.31 9.40 -20.46
C LEU A 380 -9.45 10.35 -21.31
N PHE A 381 -9.92 11.56 -21.56
CA PHE A 381 -9.18 12.58 -22.31
C PHE A 381 -7.79 12.90 -21.71
N VAL A 382 -7.68 12.88 -20.37
CA VAL A 382 -6.39 13.08 -19.69
C VAL A 382 -5.43 11.93 -19.96
N LEU A 383 -5.93 10.71 -20.14
CA LEU A 383 -5.13 9.48 -20.27
C LEU A 383 -4.74 9.13 -21.72
N GLU A 384 -5.42 9.70 -22.72
CA GLU A 384 -5.33 9.25 -24.12
C GLU A 384 -3.91 9.41 -24.70
N ASP A 385 -3.29 10.58 -24.50
CA ASP A 385 -1.93 10.86 -24.99
C ASP A 385 -0.89 9.95 -24.30
N TYR A 386 -1.04 9.69 -23.00
CA TYR A 386 -0.12 8.82 -22.26
C TYR A 386 -0.21 7.36 -22.75
N ARG A 387 -1.42 6.87 -23.00
CA ARG A 387 -1.66 5.55 -23.55
C ARG A 387 -1.00 5.38 -24.92
N GLU A 388 -1.17 6.37 -25.81
CA GLU A 388 -0.58 6.34 -27.14
C GLU A 388 0.95 6.32 -27.07
N ILE A 389 1.58 7.22 -26.29
CA ILE A 389 3.03 7.30 -26.12
C ILE A 389 3.56 5.98 -25.51
N MET A 390 2.91 5.45 -24.48
CA MET A 390 3.30 4.21 -23.83
C MET A 390 3.30 3.05 -24.82
N THR A 391 2.22 2.86 -25.57
CA THR A 391 2.08 1.77 -26.54
C THR A 391 3.15 1.84 -27.62
N GLN A 392 3.43 3.05 -28.14
CA GLN A 392 4.44 3.25 -29.16
C GLN A 392 5.88 3.05 -28.64
N THR A 393 6.14 3.45 -27.39
CA THR A 393 7.48 3.42 -26.80
C THR A 393 7.88 2.01 -26.34
N LEU A 394 6.99 1.29 -25.66
CA LEU A 394 7.28 0.02 -25.03
C LEU A 394 6.95 -1.20 -25.92
N LEU A 395 6.37 -0.98 -27.12
CA LEU A 395 5.97 -2.08 -28.01
C LEU A 395 5.17 -3.17 -27.27
N LEU A 396 4.23 -2.75 -26.43
CA LEU A 396 3.54 -3.60 -25.46
C LEU A 396 2.80 -4.78 -26.09
N ASP A 397 2.29 -4.60 -27.32
CA ASP A 397 1.56 -5.64 -28.08
C ASP A 397 2.47 -6.76 -28.63
N ARG A 398 3.80 -6.59 -28.51
CA ARG A 398 4.73 -7.58 -29.03
C ARG A 398 4.63 -8.89 -28.25
N VAL A 399 4.32 -9.98 -28.95
CA VAL A 399 4.26 -11.32 -28.36
C VAL A 399 5.68 -11.81 -28.01
N VAL A 400 5.86 -12.28 -26.79
CA VAL A 400 7.08 -12.86 -26.25
C VAL A 400 7.09 -14.38 -26.47
N THR A 401 6.01 -15.06 -26.07
CA THR A 401 5.79 -16.50 -26.18
C THR A 401 4.29 -16.79 -26.05
N TYR A 402 3.91 -18.08 -25.92
CA TYR A 402 2.52 -18.53 -25.72
C TYR A 402 2.45 -19.38 -24.45
N ALA A 403 1.34 -19.23 -23.70
CA ALA A 403 0.99 -20.12 -22.61
C ALA A 403 -0.22 -20.96 -23.00
N THR A 404 -0.13 -22.27 -22.83
CA THR A 404 -1.22 -23.22 -23.11
C THR A 404 -2.19 -23.38 -21.94
N GLU A 405 -1.78 -22.92 -20.76
CA GLU A 405 -2.56 -22.83 -19.53
C GLU A 405 -2.02 -21.70 -18.63
N PRO A 406 -2.81 -21.19 -17.67
CA PRO A 406 -2.34 -20.11 -16.78
C PRO A 406 -1.21 -20.57 -15.86
N LEU A 407 -0.21 -19.70 -15.65
CA LEU A 407 0.81 -19.90 -14.60
C LEU A 407 0.44 -19.06 -13.39
N ARG A 408 0.18 -19.73 -12.27
CA ARG A 408 -0.26 -19.08 -11.05
C ARG A 408 0.93 -18.56 -10.21
N ARG A 409 0.78 -17.35 -9.66
CA ARG A 409 1.78 -16.74 -8.75
C ARG A 409 1.71 -17.28 -7.32
N PHE A 410 0.60 -17.93 -6.95
CA PHE A 410 0.43 -18.62 -5.68
C PHE A 410 0.25 -20.11 -5.93
N GLY A 411 0.94 -20.93 -5.14
CA GLY A 411 0.84 -22.39 -5.19
C GLY A 411 -0.23 -22.93 -4.26
N ASP A 412 -0.78 -24.07 -4.59
CA ASP A 412 -1.66 -24.83 -3.71
C ASP A 412 -0.89 -25.27 -2.46
N GLY A 413 -1.45 -25.04 -1.27
CA GLY A 413 -0.81 -25.43 -0.02
C GLY A 413 0.23 -24.47 0.55
N GLY A 414 0.40 -23.27 -0.02
CA GLY A 414 1.21 -22.18 0.56
C GLY A 414 2.73 -22.28 0.34
N GLY A 415 3.22 -23.30 -0.38
CA GLY A 415 4.65 -23.48 -0.71
C GLY A 415 5.13 -22.67 -1.90
N ASP A 416 5.88 -23.33 -2.77
CA ASP A 416 6.31 -22.74 -4.04
C ASP A 416 5.15 -22.59 -5.03
N SER A 417 5.34 -21.72 -6.02
CA SER A 417 4.35 -21.48 -7.06
C SER A 417 4.92 -21.71 -8.45
N PRO A 418 4.08 -22.10 -9.44
CA PRO A 418 4.51 -22.30 -10.83
C PRO A 418 5.24 -21.08 -11.39
N LEU A 419 4.65 -19.92 -11.28
CA LEU A 419 5.24 -18.67 -11.78
C LEU A 419 6.44 -18.22 -10.95
N GLY A 420 6.41 -18.45 -9.63
CA GLY A 420 7.55 -18.16 -8.76
C GLY A 420 8.78 -19.02 -9.11
N ASN A 421 8.56 -20.30 -9.41
CA ASN A 421 9.60 -21.22 -9.86
C ASN A 421 10.22 -20.76 -11.18
N LEU A 422 9.36 -20.36 -12.16
CA LEU A 422 9.81 -19.82 -13.45
C LEU A 422 10.67 -18.57 -13.27
N VAL A 423 10.25 -17.62 -12.44
CA VAL A 423 10.99 -16.37 -12.21
C VAL A 423 12.33 -16.64 -11.54
N ALA A 424 12.37 -17.46 -10.48
CA ALA A 424 13.60 -17.78 -9.77
C ALA A 424 14.61 -18.53 -10.68
N GLU A 425 14.13 -19.45 -11.52
CA GLU A 425 14.97 -20.14 -12.50
C GLU A 425 15.48 -19.20 -13.59
N ALA A 426 14.63 -18.33 -14.12
CA ALA A 426 15.04 -17.33 -15.10
C ALA A 426 16.15 -16.39 -14.57
N MET A 427 16.13 -16.09 -13.28
CA MET A 427 17.21 -15.34 -12.63
C MET A 427 18.49 -16.17 -12.55
N GLN A 428 18.41 -17.41 -12.10
CA GLN A 428 19.56 -18.29 -11.90
C GLN A 428 20.23 -18.69 -13.23
N TYR A 429 19.43 -19.03 -14.24
CA TYR A 429 19.96 -19.47 -15.54
C TYR A 429 20.29 -18.32 -16.50
N ARG A 430 20.14 -17.08 -16.05
CA ARG A 430 20.53 -15.93 -16.84
C ARG A 430 22.03 -15.98 -17.15
N ARG A 431 22.41 -15.81 -18.42
CA ARG A 431 23.80 -15.75 -18.85
C ARG A 431 24.59 -14.75 -17.98
N PHE A 432 25.76 -15.17 -17.50
CA PHE A 432 26.64 -14.46 -16.56
C PHE A 432 26.23 -14.48 -15.09
N ILE A 433 25.15 -15.19 -14.72
CA ILE A 433 24.80 -15.46 -13.33
C ILE A 433 25.35 -16.88 -13.02
N GLU A 434 26.37 -16.94 -12.15
CA GLU A 434 27.02 -18.19 -11.72
C GLU A 434 26.74 -18.35 -10.22
N THR A 435 25.58 -18.91 -9.86
CA THR A 435 25.15 -19.09 -8.48
C THR A 435 24.57 -20.47 -8.25
N GLU A 436 24.69 -20.99 -7.03
CA GLU A 436 24.17 -22.31 -6.65
C GLU A 436 22.67 -22.30 -6.47
N PHE A 437 22.12 -21.16 -6.00
CA PHE A 437 20.69 -20.97 -5.85
C PHE A 437 20.28 -19.50 -6.01
N CYS A 438 19.01 -19.27 -6.29
CA CYS A 438 18.40 -17.93 -6.31
C CYS A 438 17.18 -17.85 -5.42
N VAL A 439 16.91 -16.65 -4.91
CA VAL A 439 15.73 -16.33 -4.08
C VAL A 439 15.09 -15.04 -4.59
N THR A 440 13.76 -15.03 -4.74
CA THR A 440 13.01 -13.81 -5.02
C THR A 440 11.80 -13.71 -4.10
N ASN A 441 11.32 -12.48 -3.81
CA ASN A 441 10.13 -12.29 -2.99
C ASN A 441 8.85 -12.58 -3.79
N SER A 442 7.92 -13.32 -3.22
CA SER A 442 6.65 -13.69 -3.87
C SER A 442 5.82 -12.46 -4.25
N LEU A 443 5.85 -11.40 -3.44
CA LEU A 443 5.11 -10.17 -3.68
C LEU A 443 5.70 -9.31 -4.81
N GLY A 444 6.93 -9.59 -5.25
CA GLY A 444 7.52 -9.01 -6.47
C GLY A 444 6.84 -9.47 -7.76
N ILE A 445 6.08 -10.58 -7.70
CA ILE A 445 5.28 -11.13 -8.81
C ILE A 445 3.84 -10.67 -8.60
N ARG A 446 3.36 -9.74 -9.41
CA ARG A 446 2.14 -8.97 -9.13
C ARG A 446 0.86 -9.56 -9.72
N THR A 447 0.93 -10.39 -10.76
CA THR A 447 -0.22 -11.05 -11.37
C THR A 447 0.18 -12.39 -11.98
N ASP A 448 -0.82 -13.21 -12.32
CA ASP A 448 -0.62 -14.48 -13.03
C ASP A 448 -0.27 -14.24 -14.51
N ILE A 449 0.37 -15.22 -15.15
CA ILE A 449 0.41 -15.30 -16.62
C ILE A 449 -0.85 -16.01 -17.08
N LEU A 450 -1.57 -15.38 -18.02
CA LEU A 450 -2.82 -15.93 -18.56
C LEU A 450 -2.53 -16.89 -19.71
N GLU A 451 -3.46 -17.82 -19.98
CA GLU A 451 -3.46 -18.64 -21.19
C GLU A 451 -3.59 -17.78 -22.45
N GLY A 452 -2.82 -18.11 -23.48
CA GLY A 452 -2.80 -17.40 -24.76
C GLY A 452 -1.44 -16.75 -25.07
N PRO A 453 -1.43 -15.75 -25.97
CA PRO A 453 -0.21 -15.03 -26.30
C PRO A 453 0.27 -14.18 -25.12
N ILE A 454 1.52 -14.35 -24.74
CA ILE A 454 2.17 -13.56 -23.71
C ILE A 454 2.83 -12.36 -24.37
N THR A 455 2.34 -11.16 -24.07
CA THR A 455 2.87 -9.90 -24.59
C THR A 455 3.86 -9.26 -23.64
N TYR A 456 4.59 -8.24 -24.11
CA TYR A 456 5.42 -7.39 -23.25
C TYR A 456 4.57 -6.71 -22.17
N GLU A 457 3.37 -6.25 -22.48
CA GLU A 457 2.45 -5.67 -21.49
C GLU A 457 2.17 -6.65 -20.36
N GLN A 458 1.88 -7.91 -20.68
CA GLN A 458 1.63 -8.93 -19.67
C GLN A 458 2.88 -9.17 -18.80
N MET A 459 4.08 -9.19 -19.39
CA MET A 459 5.32 -9.32 -18.62
C MET A 459 5.59 -8.12 -17.70
N TYR A 460 5.27 -6.90 -18.13
CA TYR A 460 5.28 -5.72 -17.26
C TYR A 460 4.27 -5.83 -16.12
N ASN A 461 3.09 -6.36 -16.40
CA ASN A 461 2.06 -6.57 -15.38
C ASN A 461 2.45 -7.63 -14.34
N VAL A 462 3.18 -8.66 -14.76
CA VAL A 462 3.71 -9.72 -13.88
C VAL A 462 4.87 -9.18 -13.02
N MET A 463 5.80 -8.45 -13.63
CA MET A 463 7.01 -7.93 -12.99
C MET A 463 7.18 -6.44 -13.29
N PRO A 464 6.41 -5.58 -12.61
CA PRO A 464 6.40 -4.14 -12.92
C PRO A 464 7.62 -3.39 -12.38
N PHE A 465 8.31 -3.95 -11.38
CA PHE A 465 9.47 -3.32 -10.77
C PHE A 465 10.70 -3.35 -11.69
N GLU A 466 11.53 -2.32 -11.60
CA GLU A 466 12.81 -2.25 -12.32
C GLU A 466 13.95 -2.96 -11.56
N ASN A 467 13.59 -3.96 -10.76
CA ASN A 467 14.55 -4.73 -9.97
C ASN A 467 15.59 -5.43 -10.84
N THR A 468 16.85 -5.37 -10.40
CA THR A 468 18.00 -6.06 -11.03
C THR A 468 18.40 -7.31 -10.25
N ILE A 469 19.11 -8.20 -10.90
CA ILE A 469 19.68 -9.39 -10.26
C ILE A 469 20.94 -8.97 -9.49
N THR A 470 20.98 -9.27 -8.20
CA THR A 470 22.14 -9.07 -7.34
C THR A 470 22.67 -10.42 -6.88
N THR A 471 23.98 -10.64 -7.00
CA THR A 471 24.67 -11.84 -6.51
C THR A 471 25.42 -11.55 -5.22
N MET A 472 25.60 -12.57 -4.38
CA MET A 472 26.38 -12.49 -3.15
C MET A 472 26.75 -13.89 -2.65
N THR A 473 27.75 -13.96 -1.77
CA THR A 473 28.15 -15.20 -1.08
C THR A 473 27.64 -15.18 0.35
N LEU A 474 26.95 -16.22 0.80
CA LEU A 474 26.49 -16.43 2.18
C LEU A 474 27.20 -17.62 2.80
N SER A 475 27.49 -17.52 4.10
CA SER A 475 27.85 -18.70 4.92
C SER A 475 26.63 -19.60 5.12
N GLY A 476 26.84 -20.87 5.42
CA GLY A 476 25.72 -21.78 5.70
C GLY A 476 24.86 -21.36 6.90
N LEU A 477 25.44 -20.65 7.89
CA LEU A 477 24.67 -20.05 8.97
C LEU A 477 23.79 -18.91 8.50
N GLU A 478 24.26 -18.05 7.61
CA GLU A 478 23.47 -16.97 7.03
C GLU A 478 22.37 -17.50 6.10
N VAL A 479 22.61 -18.59 5.39
CA VAL A 479 21.58 -19.31 4.63
C VAL A 479 20.49 -19.81 5.57
N GLN A 480 20.83 -20.47 6.69
CA GLN A 480 19.84 -20.90 7.67
C GLN A 480 19.05 -19.73 8.25
N GLU A 481 19.71 -18.62 8.60
CA GLU A 481 19.08 -17.40 9.12
C GLU A 481 18.09 -16.79 8.10
N LEU A 482 18.49 -16.72 6.82
CA LEU A 482 17.66 -16.24 5.73
C LEU A 482 16.34 -17.02 5.63
N PHE A 483 16.44 -18.36 5.60
CA PHE A 483 15.25 -19.20 5.45
C PHE A 483 14.43 -19.32 6.74
N ASP A 484 15.05 -19.21 7.92
CA ASP A 484 14.33 -19.07 9.19
C ASP A 484 13.50 -17.78 9.23
N PHE A 485 14.08 -16.65 8.77
CA PHE A 485 13.36 -15.39 8.66
C PHE A 485 12.19 -15.52 7.68
N ALA A 486 12.44 -16.04 6.47
CA ALA A 486 11.39 -16.24 5.46
C ALA A 486 10.25 -17.13 5.98
N THR A 487 10.58 -18.18 6.75
CA THR A 487 9.59 -19.06 7.36
C THR A 487 8.74 -18.35 8.42
N ARG A 488 9.35 -17.54 9.31
CA ARG A 488 8.60 -16.74 10.30
C ARG A 488 7.66 -15.74 9.61
N SER A 489 8.16 -15.03 8.61
CA SER A 489 7.37 -14.08 7.82
C SER A 489 6.19 -14.77 7.11
N SER A 490 6.41 -15.99 6.60
CA SER A 490 5.35 -16.79 5.97
C SER A 490 4.34 -17.33 6.99
N ALA A 491 4.79 -17.73 8.19
CA ALA A 491 3.93 -18.21 9.27
C ALA A 491 2.94 -17.13 9.72
N SER A 492 3.37 -15.88 9.83
CA SER A 492 2.50 -14.74 10.18
C SER A 492 1.45 -14.41 9.10
N ARG A 493 1.61 -14.95 7.89
CA ARG A 493 0.71 -14.76 6.73
C ARG A 493 -0.01 -16.05 6.30
N GLY A 494 -0.43 -16.84 7.29
CA GLY A 494 -1.17 -18.09 7.04
C GLY A 494 -0.33 -19.20 6.41
N CYS A 495 0.99 -19.20 6.63
CA CYS A 495 1.94 -20.15 6.06
C CYS A 495 2.02 -20.12 4.51
N ASN A 496 1.80 -18.95 3.94
CA ASN A 496 2.03 -18.71 2.51
C ASN A 496 3.45 -18.20 2.29
N SER A 497 4.22 -18.87 1.45
CA SER A 497 5.62 -18.53 1.20
C SER A 497 5.80 -17.10 0.71
N GLN A 498 6.60 -16.34 1.44
CA GLN A 498 6.96 -14.97 1.07
C GLN A 498 8.13 -14.91 0.09
N ILE A 499 8.71 -16.06 -0.23
CA ILE A 499 9.82 -16.19 -1.18
C ILE A 499 9.58 -17.33 -2.17
N GLN A 500 10.26 -17.25 -3.31
CA GLN A 500 10.35 -18.31 -4.30
C GLN A 500 11.83 -18.60 -4.56
N VAL A 501 12.17 -19.85 -4.87
CA VAL A 501 13.57 -20.29 -4.93
C VAL A 501 13.88 -21.10 -6.19
N SER A 502 15.15 -21.13 -6.58
CA SER A 502 15.70 -21.99 -7.62
C SER A 502 17.03 -22.57 -7.16
N GLY A 503 17.39 -23.78 -7.62
CA GLY A 503 18.62 -24.48 -7.26
C GLY A 503 18.61 -25.11 -5.85
N MET A 504 17.51 -25.01 -5.12
CA MET A 504 17.41 -25.48 -3.74
C MET A 504 16.01 -25.95 -3.37
N SER A 505 15.90 -26.59 -2.19
CA SER A 505 14.63 -26.95 -1.58
C SER A 505 14.70 -26.89 -0.04
N PHE A 506 13.56 -26.64 0.60
CA PHE A 506 13.44 -26.62 2.07
C PHE A 506 12.00 -26.83 2.54
N THR A 507 11.83 -27.06 3.84
CA THR A 507 10.52 -27.18 4.49
C THR A 507 10.30 -26.00 5.43
N MET A 508 9.22 -25.25 5.23
CA MET A 508 8.75 -24.22 6.18
C MET A 508 7.98 -24.88 7.31
N ASN A 509 8.53 -24.92 8.52
CA ASN A 509 7.79 -25.31 9.70
C ASN A 509 7.12 -24.07 10.33
N CYS A 510 5.88 -23.82 9.95
CA CYS A 510 5.14 -22.62 10.38
C CYS A 510 4.80 -22.62 11.87
N ARG A 511 4.79 -23.79 12.53
CA ARG A 511 4.58 -23.86 13.99
C ARG A 511 5.78 -23.34 14.76
N THR A 512 7.00 -23.65 14.29
CA THR A 512 8.25 -23.29 14.98
C THR A 512 8.89 -22.01 14.42
N GLY A 513 8.44 -21.54 13.26
CA GLY A 513 9.06 -20.42 12.53
C GLY A 513 10.48 -20.75 12.01
N LYS A 514 10.78 -22.04 11.76
CA LYS A 514 12.10 -22.52 11.35
C LYS A 514 12.05 -23.19 9.99
N ALA A 515 13.10 -22.98 9.19
CA ALA A 515 13.34 -23.74 7.98
C ALA A 515 14.04 -25.06 8.32
N GLU A 516 13.48 -26.16 7.80
CA GLU A 516 13.98 -27.53 7.99
C GLU A 516 14.38 -28.11 6.63
N ASP A 517 15.23 -29.14 6.64
CA ASP A 517 15.62 -29.92 5.45
C ASP A 517 16.14 -29.09 4.27
N ILE A 518 16.89 -28.02 4.55
CA ILE A 518 17.47 -27.16 3.50
C ILE A 518 18.50 -27.96 2.70
N LYS A 519 18.29 -27.98 1.37
CA LYS A 519 19.20 -28.62 0.41
C LYS A 519 19.52 -27.65 -0.72
N ILE A 520 20.80 -27.51 -1.07
CA ILE A 520 21.29 -26.73 -2.20
C ILE A 520 21.90 -27.71 -3.21
N GLY A 521 21.46 -27.66 -4.47
CA GLY A 521 21.85 -28.65 -5.48
C GLY A 521 21.52 -30.10 -5.08
N GLY A 522 20.50 -30.30 -4.23
CA GLY A 522 20.11 -31.61 -3.69
C GLY A 522 20.96 -32.10 -2.50
N VAL A 523 21.99 -31.36 -2.08
CA VAL A 523 22.87 -31.67 -0.95
C VAL A 523 22.41 -30.90 0.30
N ALA A 524 22.39 -31.57 1.46
CA ALA A 524 22.01 -30.92 2.71
C ALA A 524 22.94 -29.75 3.05
N LEU A 525 22.35 -28.65 3.56
CA LEU A 525 23.08 -27.46 3.96
C LEU A 525 24.18 -27.77 4.97
N ALA A 526 25.42 -27.39 4.67
CA ALA A 526 26.55 -27.43 5.59
C ALA A 526 26.70 -26.04 6.25
N THR A 527 26.59 -25.98 7.58
CA THR A 527 26.64 -24.71 8.34
C THR A 527 28.00 -24.00 8.23
N ASP A 528 29.08 -24.74 7.95
CA ASP A 528 30.43 -24.25 7.71
C ASP A 528 30.75 -24.04 6.21
N GLY A 529 29.77 -24.25 5.34
CA GLY A 529 29.88 -24.01 3.89
C GLY A 529 29.80 -22.53 3.52
N ALA A 530 30.16 -22.22 2.29
CA ALA A 530 29.92 -20.94 1.64
C ALA A 530 29.17 -21.21 0.35
N TYR A 531 28.17 -20.37 0.05
CA TYR A 531 27.23 -20.59 -1.04
C TYR A 531 27.03 -19.30 -1.83
N ASP A 532 27.18 -19.37 -3.14
CA ASP A 532 26.90 -18.25 -4.02
C ASP A 532 25.41 -18.25 -4.38
N MET A 533 24.76 -17.13 -4.11
CA MET A 533 23.34 -16.96 -4.39
C MET A 533 23.05 -15.76 -5.26
N CYS A 534 21.89 -15.75 -5.90
CA CYS A 534 21.30 -14.55 -6.47
C CYS A 534 19.95 -14.19 -5.82
N THR A 535 19.65 -12.90 -5.84
CA THR A 535 18.36 -12.34 -5.43
C THR A 535 18.09 -11.05 -6.21
N ASN A 536 16.97 -10.37 -5.94
CA ASN A 536 16.78 -9.04 -6.50
C ASN A 536 17.46 -7.96 -5.61
N ASN A 537 17.78 -6.82 -6.23
CA ASN A 537 18.40 -5.69 -5.52
C ASN A 537 17.56 -5.22 -4.32
N TYR A 538 16.23 -5.17 -4.44
CA TYR A 538 15.32 -4.84 -3.33
C TYR A 538 15.58 -5.71 -2.08
N MET A 539 15.59 -7.04 -2.22
CA MET A 539 15.89 -7.95 -1.10
C MET A 539 17.34 -7.81 -0.63
N ALA A 540 18.28 -7.65 -1.57
CA ALA A 540 19.72 -7.53 -1.27
C ALA A 540 20.01 -6.32 -0.36
N TRP A 541 19.23 -5.26 -0.47
CA TRP A 541 19.33 -4.07 0.37
C TRP A 541 18.42 -4.10 1.60
N GLY A 542 17.76 -5.22 1.87
CA GLY A 542 17.00 -5.46 3.09
C GLY A 542 15.49 -5.27 2.95
N GLY A 543 15.00 -5.11 1.73
CA GLY A 543 13.57 -5.05 1.42
C GLY A 543 12.80 -6.21 2.03
N SER A 544 11.55 -6.00 2.45
CA SER A 544 10.72 -6.96 3.19
C SER A 544 11.37 -7.47 4.50
N GLY A 545 12.34 -6.73 5.08
CA GLY A 545 12.98 -7.06 6.35
C GLY A 545 14.13 -8.08 6.27
N PHE A 546 14.66 -8.41 5.11
CA PHE A 546 15.78 -9.35 4.93
C PHE A 546 17.12 -8.79 5.42
N ARG A 547 17.25 -8.57 6.74
CA ARG A 547 18.45 -7.97 7.38
C ARG A 547 19.74 -8.76 7.12
N VAL A 548 19.67 -10.10 7.00
CA VAL A 548 20.82 -10.95 6.69
C VAL A 548 21.43 -10.59 5.33
N LEU A 549 20.60 -10.30 4.34
CA LEU A 549 21.06 -9.86 3.02
C LEU A 549 21.59 -8.42 3.09
N LYS A 550 20.92 -7.51 3.83
CA LYS A 550 21.35 -6.13 3.99
C LYS A 550 22.76 -6.01 4.55
N ARG A 551 23.12 -6.79 5.57
CA ARG A 551 24.45 -6.74 6.21
C ARG A 551 25.56 -7.42 5.41
N ASN A 552 25.24 -8.23 4.37
CA ASN A 552 26.24 -8.89 3.54
C ASN A 552 27.09 -7.86 2.79
N THR A 553 28.41 -8.09 2.73
CA THR A 553 29.39 -7.18 2.12
C THR A 553 29.92 -7.66 0.77
N THR A 554 29.47 -8.82 0.30
CA THR A 554 29.92 -9.41 -0.99
C THR A 554 28.95 -9.13 -2.13
N LYS A 555 27.93 -8.30 -1.90
CA LYS A 555 26.91 -7.97 -2.91
C LYS A 555 27.49 -7.37 -4.18
N PHE A 556 27.01 -7.87 -5.30
CA PHE A 556 27.29 -7.33 -6.62
C PHE A 556 25.99 -7.21 -7.41
N ASP A 557 25.53 -6.00 -7.64
CA ASP A 557 24.42 -5.74 -8.53
C ASP A 557 24.88 -5.88 -9.98
N THR A 558 24.26 -6.79 -10.70
CA THR A 558 24.65 -7.10 -12.08
C THR A 558 24.11 -6.08 -13.09
N GLY A 559 23.18 -5.22 -12.70
CA GLY A 559 22.47 -4.30 -13.58
C GLY A 559 21.56 -5.02 -14.60
N ILE A 560 21.32 -6.33 -14.46
CA ILE A 560 20.44 -7.10 -15.36
C ILE A 560 19.01 -7.03 -14.81
N PRO A 561 18.06 -6.38 -15.51
CA PRO A 561 16.67 -6.33 -15.06
C PRO A 561 16.06 -7.75 -15.02
N ILE A 562 15.36 -8.07 -13.93
CA ILE A 562 14.76 -9.41 -13.76
C ILE A 562 13.70 -9.66 -14.82
N ARG A 563 12.85 -8.67 -15.13
CA ARG A 563 11.85 -8.80 -16.20
C ARG A 563 12.48 -9.20 -17.54
N GLU A 564 13.61 -8.59 -17.90
CA GLU A 564 14.34 -8.94 -19.13
C GLU A 564 14.98 -10.34 -19.05
N ALA A 565 15.41 -10.76 -17.86
CA ALA A 565 15.89 -12.13 -17.66
C ALA A 565 14.77 -13.15 -17.88
N VAL A 566 13.58 -12.90 -17.33
CA VAL A 566 12.39 -13.76 -17.52
C VAL A 566 11.95 -13.77 -18.99
N ILE A 567 11.87 -12.60 -19.65
CA ILE A 567 11.53 -12.52 -21.08
C ILE A 567 12.53 -13.31 -21.93
N ALA A 568 13.82 -13.20 -21.66
CA ALA A 568 14.85 -13.95 -22.39
C ALA A 568 14.69 -15.45 -22.17
N TYR A 569 14.44 -15.88 -20.93
CA TYR A 569 14.28 -17.27 -20.56
C TYR A 569 13.06 -17.92 -21.25
N VAL A 570 11.88 -17.28 -21.16
CA VAL A 570 10.65 -17.83 -21.75
C VAL A 570 10.69 -17.86 -23.28
N ARG A 571 11.51 -17.04 -23.94
CA ARG A 571 11.73 -17.09 -25.39
C ARG A 571 12.52 -18.30 -25.84
N GLU A 572 13.33 -18.88 -24.98
CA GLU A 572 14.08 -20.11 -25.27
C GLU A 572 13.22 -21.36 -25.11
N LEU A 573 12.07 -21.23 -24.42
CA LEU A 573 11.08 -22.28 -24.25
C LEU A 573 10.14 -22.34 -25.47
N PRO A 574 9.75 -23.55 -25.95
CA PRO A 574 8.85 -23.66 -27.11
C PRO A 574 7.47 -23.06 -26.83
N GLU A 575 6.95 -23.23 -25.64
CA GLU A 575 5.69 -22.69 -25.11
C GLU A 575 5.67 -22.86 -23.59
N LEU A 576 4.73 -22.22 -22.89
CA LEU A 576 4.54 -22.39 -21.45
C LEU A 576 3.26 -23.21 -21.19
N PRO A 577 3.24 -24.09 -20.16
CA PRO A 577 4.38 -24.55 -19.37
C PRO A 577 5.24 -25.54 -20.18
N ALA A 578 6.54 -25.41 -20.14
CA ALA A 578 7.45 -26.26 -20.88
C ALA A 578 8.53 -26.85 -19.96
N CYS A 579 9.09 -28.00 -20.37
CA CYS A 579 10.31 -28.51 -19.76
C CYS A 579 11.53 -27.85 -20.37
N TYR A 580 12.48 -27.43 -19.53
CA TYR A 580 13.75 -26.88 -19.98
C TYR A 580 14.72 -27.92 -20.55
N ASP A 581 14.61 -29.19 -20.16
CA ASP A 581 15.53 -30.24 -20.59
C ASP A 581 15.12 -30.83 -21.95
N GLU A 582 15.82 -30.40 -23.02
CA GLU A 582 15.67 -30.95 -24.37
C GLU A 582 15.85 -32.48 -24.45
N LYS A 583 16.45 -33.12 -23.42
CA LYS A 583 16.72 -34.56 -23.37
C LYS A 583 15.59 -35.36 -22.73
N THR A 584 14.65 -34.68 -22.02
CA THR A 584 13.52 -35.34 -21.37
C THR A 584 12.35 -35.38 -22.35
N PRO A 585 11.85 -36.57 -22.75
CA PRO A 585 10.64 -36.66 -23.58
C PRO A 585 9.48 -35.95 -22.93
N LEU A 586 8.66 -35.22 -23.71
CA LEU A 586 7.50 -34.44 -23.25
C LEU A 586 6.53 -35.23 -22.36
N ASP A 587 6.42 -36.55 -22.58
CA ASP A 587 5.60 -37.47 -21.78
C ASP A 587 6.23 -37.83 -20.40
N GLN A 588 7.51 -37.54 -20.20
CA GLN A 588 8.27 -37.75 -18.95
C GLN A 588 8.57 -36.42 -18.24
N CYS A 589 8.32 -35.30 -18.88
CA CYS A 589 8.31 -34.03 -18.23
C CYS A 589 7.23 -34.01 -17.15
N LYS A 590 7.63 -33.99 -15.89
CA LYS A 590 6.72 -33.58 -14.83
C LYS A 590 6.31 -32.15 -15.15
N ALA A 591 5.15 -32.05 -15.75
CA ALA A 591 4.36 -30.88 -16.09
C ALA A 591 5.05 -29.52 -15.93
N GLY A 592 6.20 -29.27 -16.53
CA GLY A 592 6.91 -27.98 -16.53
C GLY A 592 6.47 -27.01 -15.42
N TYR A 593 6.20 -25.78 -15.76
CA TYR A 593 5.66 -24.79 -14.78
C TYR A 593 4.13 -24.84 -14.62
N ALA A 594 3.44 -25.93 -14.98
CA ALA A 594 2.00 -26.05 -14.79
C ALA A 594 1.61 -26.19 -13.31
N VAL A 595 2.47 -26.86 -12.51
CA VAL A 595 2.24 -27.10 -11.08
C VAL A 595 3.51 -26.79 -10.30
N ALA A 596 3.35 -26.45 -9.03
CA ALA A 596 4.46 -26.37 -8.07
C ALA A 596 5.16 -27.73 -7.94
N ASP A 597 6.49 -27.74 -7.91
CA ASP A 597 7.27 -28.99 -7.89
C ASP A 597 7.64 -29.44 -6.46
N GLY A 598 7.22 -28.66 -5.45
CA GLY A 598 7.44 -28.98 -4.02
C GLY A 598 8.82 -28.64 -3.51
N ARG A 599 9.54 -27.71 -4.17
CA ARG A 599 10.83 -27.22 -3.67
C ARG A 599 10.70 -26.42 -2.38
N ILE A 600 9.53 -25.86 -2.10
CA ILE A 600 9.16 -25.27 -0.82
C ILE A 600 7.98 -26.07 -0.25
N GLN A 601 8.22 -26.83 0.80
CA GLN A 601 7.18 -27.58 1.49
C GLN A 601 6.71 -26.86 2.75
N THR A 602 5.45 -27.08 3.14
CA THR A 602 4.85 -26.49 4.32
C THR A 602 4.57 -27.55 5.38
N LYS A 603 4.77 -27.18 6.67
CA LYS A 603 4.47 -28.02 7.83
C LYS A 603 3.79 -27.17 8.88
N PHE A 604 2.56 -27.55 9.23
CA PHE A 604 1.68 -26.84 10.16
C PHE A 604 1.76 -27.35 11.59
#